data_345466e7d9fb2e1581a074613402f4b0
#
_entry.id   345466e7d9fb2e1581a074613402f4b0
#
_cell.length_a   1.000
_cell.length_b   1.000
_cell.length_c   1.000
_cell.angle_alpha   90.00
_cell.angle_beta   90.00
_cell.angle_gamma   90.00
#
_symmetry.space_group_name_H-M   'P 1'
#
loop_
_entity.id
_entity.type
_entity.pdbx_description
1 polymer ?
#
loop_
_entity_poly.entity_id
_entity_poly.type
_entity_poly.pdbx_seq_one_letter_code
_entity_poly.pdbx_strand_id
1 'polypeptide(L)'
;MMAAAPVLAAESDQRRGDQMSAFEARRQGRALSLREIEARVVPTMKGAQYIGFDYDSGSAIYTLKFLRDGNVIWVDVDGRSGQIVGRTGR
;
A
#
# COMPACT_ATOMS: atom_id res chain seq x y z
N MET A 1 13.77 -1.21 27.50
CA MET A 1 12.87 -0.29 27.05
C MET A 1 12.98 0.06 25.58
N MET A 2 14.05 0.38 25.04
CA MET A 2 14.12 0.83 23.66
C MET A 2 14.55 -0.26 22.71
N ALA A 3 14.60 -1.47 23.16
CA ALA A 3 15.27 -2.54 22.42
C ALA A 3 14.69 -2.78 21.04
N ALA A 4 13.39 -2.64 20.89
CA ALA A 4 12.75 -2.95 19.61
C ALA A 4 12.79 -1.78 18.63
N ALA A 5 13.24 -0.63 19.07
CA ALA A 5 13.15 0.57 18.24
C ALA A 5 13.92 0.50 16.93
N PRO A 6 15.13 -0.06 16.87
CA PRO A 6 15.88 -0.06 15.61
C PRO A 6 15.15 -0.77 14.47
N VAL A 7 14.54 -1.90 14.76
CA VAL A 7 13.82 -2.64 13.71
C VAL A 7 12.58 -1.89 13.27
N LEU A 8 11.82 -1.39 14.23
CA LEU A 8 10.63 -0.63 13.90
C LEU A 8 10.95 0.65 13.17
N ALA A 9 12.07 1.28 13.51
CA ALA A 9 12.47 2.50 12.84
C ALA A 9 12.78 2.27 11.37
N ALA A 10 13.41 1.15 11.03
CA ALA A 10 13.72 0.84 9.64
C ALA A 10 12.44 0.65 8.83
N GLU A 11 11.48 -0.09 9.37
CA GLU A 11 10.21 -0.29 8.69
C GLU A 11 9.43 1.01 8.57
N SER A 12 9.48 1.83 9.62
CA SER A 12 8.80 3.12 9.61
C SER A 12 9.38 4.05 8.56
N ASP A 13 10.69 4.03 8.38
CA ASP A 13 11.33 4.88 7.40
C ASP A 13 10.90 4.53 5.99
N GLN A 14 10.83 3.25 5.66
CA GLN A 14 10.37 2.85 4.34
C GLN A 14 8.92 3.21 4.12
N ARG A 15 8.09 2.96 5.10
CA ARG A 15 6.67 3.29 5.01
C ARG A 15 6.46 4.79 4.86
N ARG A 16 7.24 5.57 5.56
CA ARG A 16 7.17 7.02 5.46
C ARG A 16 7.58 7.49 4.07
N GLY A 17 8.60 6.88 3.49
CA GLY A 17 9.02 7.20 2.14
C GLY A 17 7.94 6.94 1.11
N ASP A 18 7.24 5.79 1.26
CA ASP A 18 6.16 5.47 0.35
C ASP A 18 5.00 6.44 0.50
N GLN A 19 4.68 6.83 1.73
CA GLN A 19 3.63 7.81 1.97
C GLN A 19 3.96 9.16 1.37
N MET A 20 5.21 9.58 1.51
CA MET A 20 5.64 10.85 0.95
C MET A 20 5.57 10.84 -0.57
N SER A 21 6.00 9.74 -1.19
CA SER A 21 5.95 9.61 -2.65
C SER A 21 4.52 9.66 -3.16
N ALA A 22 3.61 8.96 -2.48
CA ALA A 22 2.21 8.96 -2.88
C ALA A 22 1.59 10.33 -2.72
N PHE A 23 1.91 11.02 -1.63
CA PHE A 23 1.40 12.35 -1.36
C PHE A 23 1.86 13.34 -2.43
N GLU A 24 3.13 13.27 -2.79
CA GLU A 24 3.70 14.11 -3.84
C GLU A 24 2.98 13.88 -5.16
N ALA A 25 2.78 12.62 -5.53
CA ALA A 25 2.13 12.29 -6.79
C ALA A 25 0.69 12.81 -6.82
N ARG A 26 0.00 12.72 -5.70
CA ARG A 26 -1.36 13.22 -5.61
C ARG A 26 -1.42 14.74 -5.75
N ARG A 27 -0.51 15.43 -5.07
CA ARG A 27 -0.44 16.90 -5.15
C ARG A 27 -0.20 17.37 -6.56
N GLN A 28 0.52 16.58 -7.36
CA GLN A 28 0.81 16.91 -8.75
C GLN A 28 -0.26 16.38 -9.69
N GLY A 29 -1.33 15.80 -9.19
CA GLY A 29 -2.42 15.29 -10.00
C GLY A 29 -2.09 14.00 -10.74
N ARG A 30 -1.02 13.30 -10.34
CA ARG A 30 -0.58 12.10 -11.04
C ARG A 30 -1.12 10.81 -10.45
N ALA A 31 -1.70 10.87 -9.27
CA ALA A 31 -2.22 9.67 -8.62
C ALA A 31 -3.35 10.02 -7.68
N LEU A 32 -4.24 9.07 -7.48
CA LEU A 32 -5.24 9.13 -6.44
C LEU A 32 -4.55 9.00 -5.09
N SER A 33 -5.20 9.48 -4.04
CA SER A 33 -4.64 9.34 -2.70
C SER A 33 -4.69 7.88 -2.26
N LEU A 34 -3.80 7.52 -1.34
CA LEU A 34 -3.84 6.19 -0.75
C LEU A 34 -5.21 5.91 -0.14
N ARG A 35 -5.80 6.89 0.53
CA ARG A 35 -7.10 6.72 1.15
C ARG A 35 -8.19 6.36 0.13
N GLU A 36 -8.13 6.97 -1.04
CA GLU A 36 -9.07 6.64 -2.11
C GLU A 36 -8.84 5.22 -2.62
N ILE A 37 -7.59 4.83 -2.76
CA ILE A 37 -7.25 3.47 -3.20
C ILE A 37 -7.72 2.46 -2.15
N GLU A 38 -7.46 2.72 -0.89
CA GLU A 38 -7.91 1.84 0.19
C GLU A 38 -9.43 1.70 0.20
N ALA A 39 -10.13 2.81 0.01
CA ALA A 39 -11.59 2.78 0.03
C ALA A 39 -12.17 1.92 -1.10
N ARG A 40 -11.45 1.78 -2.20
CA ARG A 40 -11.90 0.96 -3.32
C ARG A 40 -11.54 -0.50 -3.14
N VAL A 41 -10.39 -0.80 -2.56
CA VAL A 41 -9.84 -2.14 -2.55
C VAL A 41 -10.18 -2.91 -1.28
N VAL A 42 -10.02 -2.28 -0.13
CA VAL A 42 -10.19 -2.97 1.15
C VAL A 42 -11.57 -3.65 1.27
N PRO A 43 -12.67 -3.00 0.89
CA PRO A 43 -13.97 -3.66 0.99
C PRO A 43 -14.11 -4.92 0.13
N THR A 44 -13.30 -5.07 -0.90
CA THR A 44 -13.37 -6.25 -1.76
C THR A 44 -12.58 -7.43 -1.22
N MET A 45 -11.77 -7.19 -0.19
CA MET A 45 -10.89 -8.22 0.38
C MET A 45 -11.49 -8.76 1.67
N LYS A 46 -12.68 -9.33 1.58
CA LYS A 46 -13.39 -9.82 2.74
C LYS A 46 -12.64 -10.98 3.38
N GLY A 47 -12.60 -10.97 4.69
CA GLY A 47 -11.91 -12.01 5.43
C GLY A 47 -10.41 -11.82 5.49
N ALA A 48 -9.88 -10.77 4.90
CA ALA A 48 -8.46 -10.48 4.91
C ALA A 48 -8.19 -9.26 5.79
N GLN A 49 -7.04 -9.27 6.43
CA GLN A 49 -6.59 -8.15 7.25
C GLN A 49 -5.64 -7.30 6.43
N TYR A 50 -5.92 -6.01 6.34
CA TYR A 50 -5.06 -5.07 5.63
C TYR A 50 -3.85 -4.79 6.51
N ILE A 51 -2.64 -5.04 6.00
CA ILE A 51 -1.44 -4.94 6.82
C ILE A 51 -0.44 -3.88 6.33
N GLY A 52 -0.69 -3.25 5.20
CA GLY A 52 0.20 -2.19 4.76
C GLY A 52 0.16 -1.99 3.26
N PHE A 53 1.01 -1.09 2.78
CA PHE A 53 1.07 -0.79 1.36
C PHE A 53 2.48 -0.38 0.96
N ASP A 54 2.75 -0.46 -0.35
CA ASP A 54 3.90 0.14 -0.98
C ASP A 54 3.42 0.99 -2.14
N TYR A 55 4.19 2.01 -2.50
CA TYR A 55 3.90 2.82 -3.66
C TYR A 55 5.15 2.96 -4.51
N ASP A 56 5.02 2.65 -5.80
CA ASP A 56 6.11 2.80 -6.74
C ASP A 56 5.86 4.05 -7.58
N SER A 57 6.69 5.06 -7.38
CA SER A 57 6.49 6.35 -8.06
C SER A 57 6.78 6.26 -9.55
N GLY A 58 7.65 5.34 -9.95
CA GLY A 58 7.99 5.19 -11.36
C GLY A 58 6.84 4.71 -12.20
N SER A 59 6.06 3.76 -11.68
CA SER A 59 4.91 3.20 -12.38
C SER A 59 3.58 3.75 -11.88
N ALA A 60 3.58 4.49 -10.78
CA ALA A 60 2.39 4.98 -10.11
C ALA A 60 1.49 3.84 -9.64
N ILE A 61 2.09 2.75 -9.19
CA ILE A 61 1.36 1.56 -8.72
C ILE A 61 1.39 1.50 -7.20
N TYR A 62 0.22 1.34 -6.59
CA TYR A 62 0.11 1.01 -5.19
C TYR A 62 0.03 -0.50 -5.06
N THR A 63 0.77 -1.06 -4.10
CA THR A 63 0.63 -2.48 -3.77
C THR A 63 0.09 -2.56 -2.36
N LEU A 64 -1.15 -3.01 -2.22
CA LEU A 64 -1.79 -3.18 -0.92
C LEU A 64 -1.57 -4.61 -0.46
N LYS A 65 -1.22 -4.77 0.80
CA LYS A 65 -0.86 -6.06 1.36
C LYS A 65 -1.91 -6.49 2.36
N PHE A 66 -2.34 -7.73 2.24
CA PHE A 66 -3.37 -8.30 3.09
C PHE A 66 -2.92 -9.64 3.65
N LEU A 67 -3.46 -10.00 4.79
CA LEU A 67 -3.20 -11.29 5.42
C LEU A 67 -4.52 -12.04 5.54
N ARG A 68 -4.56 -13.26 5.00
CA ARG A 68 -5.75 -14.11 5.07
C ARG A 68 -5.30 -15.54 5.32
N ASP A 69 -5.76 -16.13 6.41
CA ASP A 69 -5.46 -17.52 6.75
C ASP A 69 -3.95 -17.80 6.73
N GLY A 70 -3.17 -16.85 7.24
CA GLY A 70 -1.73 -17.01 7.30
C GLY A 70 -0.99 -16.72 6.00
N ASN A 71 -1.70 -16.37 4.94
CA ASN A 71 -1.10 -16.10 3.63
C ASN A 71 -1.14 -14.62 3.32
N VAL A 72 -0.06 -14.11 2.73
CA VAL A 72 0.02 -12.71 2.32
C VAL A 72 -0.48 -12.60 0.89
N ILE A 73 -1.38 -11.66 0.67
CA ILE A 73 -1.92 -11.37 -0.65
C ILE A 73 -1.54 -9.94 -1.00
N TRP A 74 -0.95 -9.76 -2.18
CA TRP A 74 -0.59 -8.45 -2.68
C TRP A 74 -1.53 -8.07 -3.80
N VAL A 75 -2.09 -6.85 -3.73
CA VAL A 75 -3.00 -6.34 -4.74
C VAL A 75 -2.39 -5.09 -5.33
N ASP A 76 -2.06 -5.16 -6.61
CA ASP A 76 -1.47 -4.02 -7.31
C ASP A 76 -2.58 -3.20 -7.93
N VAL A 77 -2.54 -1.89 -7.68
CA VAL A 77 -3.59 -0.97 -8.11
C VAL A 77 -2.96 0.19 -8.86
N ASP A 78 -3.51 0.47 -10.01
CA ASP A 78 -3.08 1.65 -10.78
C ASP A 78 -3.45 2.89 -9.99
N GLY A 79 -2.45 3.65 -9.58
CA GLY A 79 -2.68 4.85 -8.78
C GLY A 79 -3.41 5.96 -9.53
N ARG A 80 -3.38 5.93 -10.86
CA ARG A 80 -4.04 6.96 -11.65
C ARG A 80 -5.53 6.70 -11.83
N SER A 81 -5.90 5.44 -11.98
CA SER A 81 -7.30 5.08 -12.27
C SER A 81 -8.00 4.41 -11.09
N GLY A 82 -7.24 3.84 -10.17
CA GLY A 82 -7.81 3.07 -9.07
C GLY A 82 -8.20 1.65 -9.44
N GLN A 83 -7.82 1.20 -10.63
CA GLN A 83 -8.15 -0.14 -11.08
C GLN A 83 -7.12 -1.14 -10.60
N ILE A 84 -7.59 -2.31 -10.22
CA ILE A 84 -6.70 -3.40 -9.83
C ILE A 84 -6.07 -3.95 -11.11
N VAL A 85 -4.73 -3.96 -11.15
CA VAL A 85 -4.01 -4.42 -12.34
C VAL A 85 -3.28 -5.74 -12.10
N GLY A 86 -3.23 -6.21 -10.88
CA GLY A 86 -2.60 -7.48 -10.58
C GLY A 86 -2.88 -7.92 -9.18
N ARG A 87 -2.67 -9.20 -8.93
CA ARG A 87 -2.91 -9.78 -7.62
C ARG A 87 -2.05 -11.02 -7.47
N THR A 88 -1.38 -11.15 -6.32
CA THR A 88 -0.56 -12.30 -6.01
C THR A 88 -0.96 -12.85 -4.65
N GLY A 89 -0.54 -14.09 -4.40
CA GLY A 89 -0.88 -14.75 -3.16
C GLY A 89 -2.14 -15.59 -3.31
N ARG A 90 -2.62 -16.11 -2.19
CA ARG A 90 -3.73 -17.07 -2.24
C ARG A 90 -4.85 -16.71 -1.33
#